data_e7dae4a21f8671af7f11a2e3cba2c4d1
#
_entry.id   e7dae4a21f8671af7f11a2e3cba2c4d1
#
_cell.length_a   1.000
_cell.length_b   1.000
_cell.length_c   1.000
_cell.angle_alpha   90.00
_cell.angle_beta   90.00
_cell.angle_gamma   90.00
#
_symmetry.space_group_name_H-M   'P 1'
#
loop_
_entity.id
_entity.type
_entity.pdbx_description
1 polymer ?
#
loop_
_entity_poly.entity_id
_entity_poly.type
_entity_poly.pdbx_seq_one_letter_code
_entity_poly.pdbx_strand_id
1 'polypeptide(L)'
;MKLETRGITKSFDGTRIIEDISITLGEGELVCLLGVSGGGKTTLFNIIAGLSKPDSGQVLIDGEDVTGKPGHVSYMLQKDLLLPFRKVADNVALPLELAGTDRKTARAEAMRYFEQFGLQGTEDRYPAQLSGGMRQRAALLRTYLFGKSVALLDEPFSALDTITKSAIHRWYLDVMEQIHLST
;
A
#
# COMPACT_ATOMS: atom_id res chain seq x y z
N MET A 1 -0.36 16.22 11.52
CA MET A 1 -0.14 14.77 11.74
C MET A 1 -1.03 14.05 10.75
N LYS A 2 -0.49 13.21 9.86
CA LYS A 2 -1.27 12.49 8.84
C LYS A 2 -1.88 11.21 9.38
N LEU A 3 -1.10 10.45 10.16
CA LEU A 3 -1.58 9.24 10.85
C LEU A 3 -1.12 9.29 12.31
N GLU A 4 -1.98 8.86 13.20
CA GLU A 4 -1.67 8.63 14.60
C GLU A 4 -2.39 7.36 15.08
N THR A 5 -1.67 6.46 15.73
CA THR A 5 -2.26 5.37 16.50
C THR A 5 -2.02 5.61 17.98
N ARG A 6 -3.00 5.33 18.81
CA ARG A 6 -2.93 5.52 20.28
C ARG A 6 -3.27 4.23 20.99
N GLY A 7 -2.30 3.60 21.65
CA GLY A 7 -2.49 2.46 22.52
C GLY A 7 -3.14 1.24 21.85
N ILE A 8 -2.80 0.96 20.59
CA ILE A 8 -3.39 -0.17 19.85
C ILE A 8 -3.00 -1.48 20.52
N THR A 9 -4.02 -2.24 20.94
CA THR A 9 -3.86 -3.61 21.47
C THR A 9 -4.74 -4.55 20.68
N LYS A 10 -4.23 -5.75 20.36
CA LYS A 10 -4.97 -6.80 19.67
C LYS A 10 -4.54 -8.19 20.10
N SER A 11 -5.54 -9.03 20.38
CA SER A 11 -5.37 -10.45 20.69
C SER A 11 -6.20 -11.30 19.74
N PHE A 12 -5.77 -12.53 19.49
CA PHE A 12 -6.53 -13.57 18.80
C PHE A 12 -6.49 -14.84 19.66
N ASP A 13 -7.64 -15.44 19.89
CA ASP A 13 -7.80 -16.68 20.66
C ASP A 13 -7.06 -16.64 22.02
N GLY A 14 -7.15 -15.48 22.71
CA GLY A 14 -6.50 -15.25 24.00
C GLY A 14 -4.99 -14.96 23.92
N THR A 15 -4.37 -15.06 22.73
CA THR A 15 -2.95 -14.73 22.53
C THR A 15 -2.82 -13.28 22.12
N ARG A 16 -2.06 -12.48 22.87
CA ARG A 16 -1.79 -11.07 22.57
C ARG A 16 -0.74 -10.97 21.45
N ILE A 17 -1.12 -10.31 20.36
CA ILE A 17 -0.27 -10.12 19.16
C ILE A 17 0.33 -8.72 19.14
N ILE A 18 -0.45 -7.72 19.55
CA ILE A 18 -0.03 -6.31 19.63
C ILE A 18 -0.44 -5.77 20.99
N GLU A 19 0.44 -5.03 21.63
CA GLU A 19 0.21 -4.43 22.94
C GLU A 19 0.68 -2.98 22.97
N ASP A 20 -0.24 -2.07 23.26
CA ASP A 20 0.00 -0.64 23.50
C ASP A 20 0.87 0.07 22.43
N ILE A 21 0.58 -0.19 21.16
CA ILE A 21 1.34 0.38 20.06
C ILE A 21 0.81 1.76 19.71
N SER A 22 1.69 2.76 19.81
CA SER A 22 1.43 4.15 19.41
C SER A 22 2.48 4.59 18.39
N ILE A 23 2.01 5.08 17.23
CA ILE A 23 2.85 5.52 16.10
C ILE A 23 2.30 6.83 15.59
N THR A 24 3.18 7.71 15.15
CA THR A 24 2.83 8.95 14.45
C THR A 24 3.51 9.02 13.11
N LEU A 25 2.84 9.60 12.11
CA LEU A 25 3.34 9.87 10.76
C LEU A 25 3.00 11.30 10.38
N GLY A 26 4.03 12.09 10.04
CA GLY A 26 3.89 13.44 9.52
C GLY A 26 3.50 13.50 8.06
N GLU A 27 3.34 14.71 7.53
CA GLU A 27 3.13 14.93 6.11
C GLU A 27 4.44 14.72 5.34
N GLY A 28 4.41 13.92 4.25
CA GLY A 28 5.59 13.58 3.46
C GLY A 28 6.62 12.72 4.21
N GLU A 29 6.30 12.21 5.39
CA GLU A 29 7.19 11.38 6.18
C GLU A 29 7.12 9.92 5.74
N LEU A 30 8.24 9.20 5.85
CA LEU A 30 8.34 7.76 5.67
C LEU A 30 8.73 7.11 6.99
N VAL A 31 7.89 6.21 7.50
CA VAL A 31 8.12 5.46 8.74
C VAL A 31 8.25 3.98 8.43
N CYS A 32 9.37 3.38 8.85
CA CYS A 32 9.61 1.94 8.68
C CYS A 32 9.33 1.18 9.98
N LEU A 33 8.47 0.16 9.90
CA LEU A 33 8.22 -0.78 10.98
C LEU A 33 9.17 -1.97 10.86
N LEU A 34 10.11 -2.10 11.80
CA LEU A 34 11.04 -3.22 11.87
C LEU A 34 10.55 -4.24 12.92
N GLY A 35 10.71 -5.51 12.62
CA GLY A 35 10.35 -6.58 13.55
C GLY A 35 10.42 -7.97 12.89
N VAL A 36 10.48 -9.00 13.74
CA VAL A 36 10.52 -10.40 13.29
C VAL A 36 9.27 -10.78 12.47
N SER A 37 9.40 -11.79 11.63
CA SER A 37 8.24 -12.39 10.96
C SER A 37 7.23 -12.90 12.00
N GLY A 38 5.95 -12.65 11.78
CA GLY A 38 4.90 -12.97 12.75
C GLY A 38 4.77 -11.99 13.93
N GLY A 39 5.59 -10.92 14.00
CA GLY A 39 5.57 -9.93 15.08
C GLY A 39 4.40 -8.93 15.05
N GLY A 40 3.30 -9.24 14.35
CA GLY A 40 2.07 -8.41 14.37
C GLY A 40 2.05 -7.24 13.39
N LYS A 41 3.07 -7.03 12.54
CA LYS A 41 3.13 -5.90 11.59
C LYS A 41 1.91 -5.83 10.67
N THR A 42 1.58 -6.94 10.00
CA THR A 42 0.40 -7.03 9.12
C THR A 42 -0.91 -6.86 9.91
N THR A 43 -0.97 -7.33 11.17
CA THR A 43 -2.11 -7.10 12.05
C THR A 43 -2.29 -5.61 12.34
N LEU A 44 -1.21 -4.89 12.65
CA LEU A 44 -1.23 -3.44 12.86
C LEU A 44 -1.69 -2.70 11.59
N PHE A 45 -1.15 -3.06 10.42
CA PHE A 45 -1.58 -2.48 9.14
C PHE A 45 -3.06 -2.73 8.85
N ASN A 46 -3.57 -3.94 9.12
CA ASN A 46 -4.99 -4.24 8.97
C ASN A 46 -5.87 -3.39 9.92
N ILE A 47 -5.39 -3.09 11.12
CA ILE A 47 -6.08 -2.20 12.06
C ILE A 47 -6.07 -0.76 11.55
N ILE A 48 -4.91 -0.25 11.10
CA ILE A 48 -4.79 1.11 10.55
C ILE A 48 -5.66 1.24 9.28
N ALA A 49 -5.71 0.21 8.43
CA ALA A 49 -6.55 0.19 7.24
C ALA A 49 -8.06 0.05 7.52
N GLY A 50 -8.44 -0.17 8.80
CA GLY A 50 -9.84 -0.37 9.19
C GLY A 50 -10.40 -1.74 8.82
N LEU A 51 -9.55 -2.69 8.37
CA LEU A 51 -9.96 -4.06 8.01
C LEU A 51 -10.12 -4.97 9.23
N SER A 52 -9.51 -4.60 10.35
CA SER A 52 -9.65 -5.28 11.64
C SER A 52 -9.86 -4.26 12.75
N LYS A 53 -10.73 -4.55 13.71
CA LYS A 53 -10.90 -3.69 14.89
C LYS A 53 -9.86 -4.05 15.96
N PRO A 54 -9.23 -3.06 16.60
CA PRO A 54 -8.41 -3.31 17.78
C PRO A 54 -9.30 -3.71 18.97
N ASP A 55 -8.71 -4.35 19.97
CA ASP A 55 -9.38 -4.63 21.26
C ASP A 55 -9.43 -3.36 22.10
N SER A 56 -8.39 -2.51 22.00
CA SER A 56 -8.34 -1.17 22.58
C SER A 56 -7.45 -0.25 21.74
N GLY A 57 -7.57 1.06 21.97
CA GLY A 57 -6.82 2.09 21.25
C GLY A 57 -7.61 2.70 20.10
N GLN A 58 -6.98 3.65 19.42
CA GLN A 58 -7.60 4.45 18.35
C GLN A 58 -6.66 4.66 17.17
N VAL A 59 -7.23 4.80 15.98
CA VAL A 59 -6.55 5.19 14.74
C VAL A 59 -7.13 6.53 14.28
N LEU A 60 -6.27 7.54 14.14
CA LEU A 60 -6.66 8.86 13.67
C LEU A 60 -5.94 9.15 12.34
N ILE A 61 -6.67 9.69 11.36
CA ILE A 61 -6.12 10.22 10.10
C ILE A 61 -6.57 11.66 9.97
N ASP A 62 -5.61 12.56 9.77
CA ASP A 62 -5.82 14.03 9.78
C ASP A 62 -6.61 14.51 11.03
N GLY A 63 -6.42 13.82 12.17
CA GLY A 63 -7.09 14.11 13.45
C GLY A 63 -8.49 13.53 13.60
N GLU A 64 -9.05 12.87 12.58
CA GLU A 64 -10.35 12.22 12.62
C GLU A 64 -10.22 10.75 13.06
N ASP A 65 -11.07 10.29 13.97
CA ASP A 65 -11.12 8.89 14.40
C ASP A 65 -11.74 7.99 13.31
N VAL A 66 -10.90 7.17 12.71
CA VAL A 66 -11.25 6.21 11.66
C VAL A 66 -11.16 4.74 12.12
N THR A 67 -11.11 4.51 13.44
CA THR A 67 -10.95 3.17 14.02
C THR A 67 -12.00 2.19 13.49
N GLY A 68 -11.53 1.13 12.81
CA GLY A 68 -12.41 0.10 12.21
C GLY A 68 -13.23 0.57 11.01
N LYS A 69 -12.90 1.72 10.41
CA LYS A 69 -13.53 2.25 9.19
C LYS A 69 -12.56 2.10 8.02
N PRO A 70 -12.83 1.26 7.01
CA PRO A 70 -11.96 1.09 5.85
C PRO A 70 -12.07 2.27 4.87
N GLY A 71 -11.07 2.38 3.96
CA GLY A 71 -11.10 3.33 2.86
C GLY A 71 -10.42 4.68 3.14
N HIS A 72 -9.77 4.85 4.27
CA HIS A 72 -9.04 6.08 4.64
C HIS A 72 -7.55 6.07 4.27
N VAL A 73 -6.99 4.91 3.97
CA VAL A 73 -5.59 4.73 3.56
C VAL A 73 -5.50 3.96 2.25
N SER A 74 -4.41 4.17 1.49
CA SER A 74 -4.01 3.28 0.41
C SER A 74 -3.22 2.11 0.99
N TYR A 75 -3.56 0.86 0.66
CA TYR A 75 -2.90 -0.30 1.27
C TYR A 75 -2.38 -1.26 0.20
N MET A 76 -1.06 -1.43 0.15
CA MET A 76 -0.39 -2.46 -0.62
C MET A 76 -0.11 -3.66 0.29
N LEU A 77 -0.77 -4.76 0.01
CA LEU A 77 -0.59 -6.03 0.71
C LEU A 77 0.71 -6.71 0.25
N GLN A 78 1.26 -7.62 1.06
CA GLN A 78 2.48 -8.37 0.77
C GLN A 78 2.45 -9.08 -0.60
N LYS A 79 1.29 -9.64 -0.98
CA LYS A 79 1.05 -10.19 -2.32
C LYS A 79 0.58 -9.08 -3.26
N ASP A 80 1.00 -9.12 -4.51
CA ASP A 80 0.61 -8.11 -5.52
C ASP A 80 -0.90 -8.05 -5.79
N LEU A 81 -1.61 -9.17 -5.61
CA LEU A 81 -3.06 -9.33 -5.81
C LEU A 81 -3.58 -8.68 -7.10
N LEU A 82 -2.77 -8.72 -8.17
CA LEU A 82 -3.23 -8.32 -9.49
C LEU A 82 -4.27 -9.34 -9.99
N LEU A 83 -5.34 -8.84 -10.57
CA LEU A 83 -6.40 -9.68 -11.14
C LEU A 83 -5.86 -10.40 -12.38
N PRO A 84 -5.74 -11.74 -12.39
CA PRO A 84 -5.01 -12.48 -13.42
C PRO A 84 -5.67 -12.41 -14.81
N PHE A 85 -6.97 -12.13 -14.86
CA PHE A 85 -7.77 -12.02 -16.08
C PHE A 85 -7.94 -10.59 -16.59
N ARG A 86 -7.36 -9.58 -15.90
CA ARG A 86 -7.29 -8.19 -16.35
C ARG A 86 -5.89 -7.86 -16.84
N LYS A 87 -5.80 -7.02 -17.88
CA LYS A 87 -4.54 -6.46 -18.35
C LYS A 87 -3.90 -5.58 -17.27
N VAL A 88 -2.60 -5.35 -17.36
CA VAL A 88 -1.85 -4.57 -16.37
C VAL A 88 -2.42 -3.16 -16.21
N ALA A 89 -2.66 -2.46 -17.32
CA ALA A 89 -3.24 -1.12 -17.26
C ALA A 89 -4.64 -1.10 -16.62
N ASP A 90 -5.45 -2.13 -16.86
CA ASP A 90 -6.78 -2.25 -16.26
C ASP A 90 -6.71 -2.63 -14.76
N ASN A 91 -5.66 -3.35 -14.34
CA ASN A 91 -5.39 -3.59 -12.92
C ASN A 91 -5.01 -2.30 -12.19
N VAL A 92 -4.12 -1.54 -12.81
CA VAL A 92 -3.62 -0.26 -12.24
C VAL A 92 -4.74 0.78 -12.18
N ALA A 93 -5.60 0.84 -13.19
CA ALA A 93 -6.73 1.78 -13.26
C ALA A 93 -7.89 1.46 -12.31
N LEU A 94 -7.91 0.26 -11.73
CA LEU A 94 -9.04 -0.23 -10.93
C LEU A 94 -9.51 0.72 -9.81
N PRO A 95 -8.62 1.37 -9.03
CA PRO A 95 -9.06 2.32 -8.00
C PRO A 95 -9.85 3.50 -8.56
N LEU A 96 -9.46 4.01 -9.73
CA LEU A 96 -10.15 5.10 -10.41
C LEU A 96 -11.53 4.66 -10.93
N GLU A 97 -11.63 3.43 -11.49
CA GLU A 97 -12.92 2.84 -11.88
C GLU A 97 -13.86 2.73 -10.66
N LEU A 98 -13.35 2.24 -9.52
CA LEU A 98 -14.13 2.11 -8.28
C LEU A 98 -14.54 3.47 -7.69
N ALA A 99 -13.77 4.52 -7.94
CA ALA A 99 -14.11 5.89 -7.56
C ALA A 99 -15.15 6.54 -8.52
N GLY A 100 -15.61 5.82 -9.57
CA GLY A 100 -16.64 6.28 -10.49
C GLY A 100 -16.11 6.86 -11.81
N THR A 101 -14.80 6.83 -12.06
CA THR A 101 -14.24 7.25 -13.36
C THR A 101 -14.55 6.18 -14.42
N ASP A 102 -14.98 6.59 -15.60
CA ASP A 102 -15.21 5.64 -16.69
C ASP A 102 -13.92 4.89 -17.07
N ARG A 103 -14.06 3.63 -17.49
CA ARG A 103 -12.93 2.72 -17.73
C ARG A 103 -11.88 3.28 -18.71
N LYS A 104 -12.31 3.98 -19.79
CA LYS A 104 -11.39 4.50 -20.81
C LYS A 104 -10.55 5.63 -20.21
N THR A 105 -11.16 6.54 -19.50
CA THR A 105 -10.51 7.68 -18.82
C THR A 105 -9.61 7.17 -17.69
N ALA A 106 -10.08 6.26 -16.84
CA ALA A 106 -9.29 5.66 -15.77
C ALA A 106 -8.02 4.97 -16.30
N ARG A 107 -8.15 4.21 -17.39
CA ARG A 107 -7.02 3.57 -18.05
C ARG A 107 -6.03 4.60 -18.63
N ALA A 108 -6.52 5.64 -19.31
CA ALA A 108 -5.67 6.69 -19.86
C ALA A 108 -4.90 7.44 -18.76
N GLU A 109 -5.56 7.73 -17.65
CA GLU A 109 -4.92 8.37 -16.48
C GLU A 109 -3.85 7.46 -15.86
N ALA A 110 -4.15 6.19 -15.65
CA ALA A 110 -3.20 5.21 -15.12
C ALA A 110 -1.94 5.10 -16.01
N MET A 111 -2.09 5.11 -17.32
CA MET A 111 -0.97 4.98 -18.28
C MET A 111 0.02 6.14 -18.23
N ARG A 112 -0.36 7.33 -17.72
CA ARG A 112 0.55 8.48 -17.56
C ARG A 112 1.72 8.18 -16.61
N TYR A 113 1.54 7.25 -15.69
CA TYR A 113 2.53 6.89 -14.68
C TYR A 113 3.38 5.66 -15.06
N PHE A 114 3.08 4.99 -16.20
CA PHE A 114 3.75 3.73 -16.55
C PHE A 114 5.26 3.90 -16.77
N GLU A 115 5.68 5.00 -17.37
CA GLU A 115 7.10 5.31 -17.53
C GLU A 115 7.81 5.49 -16.19
N GLN A 116 7.27 6.35 -15.33
CA GLN A 116 7.81 6.63 -14.01
C GLN A 116 7.92 5.37 -13.14
N PHE A 117 6.96 4.44 -13.29
CA PHE A 117 6.96 3.17 -12.55
C PHE A 117 7.70 2.04 -13.30
N GLY A 118 8.37 2.32 -14.44
CA GLY A 118 9.14 1.34 -15.20
C GLY A 118 8.28 0.21 -15.74
N LEU A 119 7.06 0.51 -16.16
CA LEU A 119 6.06 -0.43 -16.68
C LEU A 119 5.76 -0.24 -18.18
N GLN A 120 6.49 0.63 -18.87
CA GLN A 120 6.31 0.88 -20.30
C GLN A 120 6.32 -0.42 -21.12
N GLY A 121 5.40 -0.51 -22.09
CA GLY A 121 5.24 -1.66 -22.98
C GLY A 121 4.60 -2.89 -22.30
N THR A 122 4.06 -2.73 -21.08
CA THR A 122 3.33 -3.81 -20.37
C THR A 122 1.83 -3.58 -20.27
N GLU A 123 1.33 -2.48 -20.79
CA GLU A 123 -0.05 -1.99 -20.62
C GLU A 123 -1.09 -3.04 -21.00
N ASP A 124 -0.82 -3.75 -22.10
CA ASP A 124 -1.71 -4.77 -22.66
C ASP A 124 -1.35 -6.21 -22.24
N ARG A 125 -0.32 -6.40 -21.44
CA ARG A 125 0.06 -7.72 -20.89
C ARG A 125 -0.86 -8.13 -19.75
N TYR A 126 -0.88 -9.42 -19.47
CA TYR A 126 -1.50 -9.99 -18.27
C TYR A 126 -0.47 -10.15 -17.15
N PRO A 127 -0.88 -10.18 -15.88
CA PRO A 127 0.05 -10.34 -14.74
C PRO A 127 1.01 -11.52 -14.86
N ALA A 128 0.55 -12.65 -15.42
CA ALA A 128 1.38 -13.84 -15.63
C ALA A 128 2.56 -13.63 -16.61
N GLN A 129 2.51 -12.57 -17.44
CA GLN A 129 3.55 -12.23 -18.41
C GLN A 129 4.59 -11.25 -17.85
N LEU A 130 4.45 -10.86 -16.58
CA LEU A 130 5.35 -9.93 -15.90
C LEU A 130 6.35 -10.67 -15.01
N SER A 131 7.55 -10.08 -14.83
CA SER A 131 8.44 -10.48 -13.75
C SER A 131 7.84 -10.16 -12.38
N GLY A 132 8.35 -10.78 -11.30
CA GLY A 132 7.92 -10.49 -9.94
C GLY A 132 8.04 -9.00 -9.58
N GLY A 133 9.17 -8.37 -9.95
CA GLY A 133 9.39 -6.94 -9.73
C GLY A 133 8.41 -6.06 -10.51
N MET A 134 8.08 -6.41 -11.75
CA MET A 134 7.09 -5.65 -12.53
C MET A 134 5.68 -5.79 -11.94
N ARG A 135 5.32 -6.96 -11.43
CA ARG A 135 4.03 -7.12 -10.72
C ARG A 135 3.97 -6.26 -9.47
N GLN A 136 5.05 -6.20 -8.68
CA GLN A 136 5.10 -5.34 -7.49
C GLN A 136 5.03 -3.85 -7.84
N ARG A 137 5.71 -3.40 -8.90
CA ARG A 137 5.59 -2.02 -9.38
C ARG A 137 4.17 -1.69 -9.85
N ALA A 138 3.50 -2.61 -10.53
CA ALA A 138 2.10 -2.43 -10.93
C ALA A 138 1.15 -2.37 -9.71
N ALA A 139 1.39 -3.19 -8.69
CA ALA A 139 0.64 -3.14 -7.44
C ALA A 139 0.89 -1.82 -6.67
N LEU A 140 2.13 -1.34 -6.65
CA LEU A 140 2.47 -0.05 -6.04
C LEU A 140 1.79 1.11 -6.78
N LEU A 141 1.83 1.13 -8.11
CA LEU A 141 1.14 2.15 -8.91
C LEU A 141 -0.38 2.11 -8.69
N ARG A 142 -0.98 0.92 -8.61
CA ARG A 142 -2.39 0.77 -8.25
C ARG A 142 -2.67 1.36 -6.86
N THR A 143 -1.80 1.12 -5.89
CA THR A 143 -1.92 1.66 -4.53
C THR A 143 -1.80 3.19 -4.52
N TYR A 144 -0.88 3.75 -5.30
CA TYR A 144 -0.75 5.19 -5.48
C TYR A 144 -2.02 5.83 -6.04
N LEU A 145 -2.60 5.24 -7.10
CA LEU A 145 -3.83 5.74 -7.73
C LEU A 145 -5.09 5.60 -6.87
N PHE A 146 -5.00 4.94 -5.71
CA PHE A 146 -6.08 4.97 -4.71
C PHE A 146 -6.24 6.38 -4.10
N GLY A 147 -5.20 7.22 -4.19
CA GLY A 147 -5.26 8.66 -3.93
C GLY A 147 -5.48 9.06 -2.48
N LYS A 148 -5.09 8.23 -1.51
CA LYS A 148 -5.15 8.60 -0.09
C LYS A 148 -3.85 9.25 0.35
N SER A 149 -3.94 10.15 1.34
CA SER A 149 -2.80 10.89 1.89
C SER A 149 -1.80 10.02 2.66
N VAL A 150 -2.24 8.84 3.11
CA VAL A 150 -1.42 7.85 3.82
C VAL A 150 -1.41 6.55 3.02
N ALA A 151 -0.22 6.00 2.77
CA ALA A 151 -0.06 4.68 2.19
C ALA A 151 0.58 3.71 3.20
N LEU A 152 0.08 2.48 3.22
CA LEU A 152 0.65 1.37 3.97
C LEU A 152 1.24 0.37 2.98
N LEU A 153 2.49 -0.02 3.17
CA LEU A 153 3.19 -0.96 2.29
C LEU A 153 3.70 -2.14 3.11
N ASP A 154 3.06 -3.29 2.98
CA ASP A 154 3.42 -4.51 3.71
C ASP A 154 4.43 -5.32 2.89
N GLU A 155 5.70 -5.26 3.27
CA GLU A 155 6.82 -5.95 2.62
C GLU A 155 6.85 -5.78 1.08
N PRO A 156 6.81 -4.55 0.54
CA PRO A 156 6.60 -4.30 -0.89
C PRO A 156 7.67 -4.90 -1.80
N PHE A 157 8.79 -5.38 -1.25
CA PHE A 157 9.93 -5.91 -2.00
C PHE A 157 10.33 -7.34 -1.59
N SER A 158 9.48 -8.06 -0.85
CA SER A 158 9.78 -9.40 -0.34
C SER A 158 10.03 -10.45 -1.43
N ALA A 159 9.35 -10.33 -2.57
CA ALA A 159 9.43 -11.27 -3.70
C ALA A 159 10.63 -11.05 -4.63
N LEU A 160 11.58 -10.14 -4.29
CA LEU A 160 12.71 -9.80 -5.14
C LEU A 160 14.01 -10.42 -4.64
N ASP A 161 14.92 -10.77 -5.57
CA ASP A 161 16.29 -11.15 -5.24
C ASP A 161 17.09 -9.97 -4.68
N THR A 162 18.19 -10.26 -3.99
CA THR A 162 18.98 -9.25 -3.24
C THR A 162 19.58 -8.16 -4.14
N ILE A 163 19.96 -8.49 -5.38
CA ILE A 163 20.54 -7.51 -6.31
C ILE A 163 19.48 -6.57 -6.83
N THR A 164 18.33 -7.11 -7.21
CA THR A 164 17.17 -6.36 -7.67
C THR A 164 16.57 -5.48 -6.56
N LYS A 165 16.62 -5.94 -5.29
CA LYS A 165 16.15 -5.15 -4.13
C LYS A 165 16.84 -3.80 -4.02
N SER A 166 18.18 -3.74 -4.12
CA SER A 166 18.94 -2.48 -3.96
C SER A 166 18.59 -1.45 -5.02
N ALA A 167 18.40 -1.88 -6.28
CA ALA A 167 18.02 -1.00 -7.37
C ALA A 167 16.57 -0.51 -7.22
N ILE A 168 15.67 -1.40 -6.79
CA ILE A 168 14.26 -1.05 -6.57
C ILE A 168 14.06 -0.18 -5.34
N HIS A 169 14.83 -0.38 -4.26
CA HIS A 169 14.76 0.51 -3.09
C HIS A 169 15.13 1.94 -3.47
N ARG A 170 16.20 2.15 -4.25
CA ARG A 170 16.58 3.49 -4.72
C ARG A 170 15.50 4.10 -5.59
N TRP A 171 15.02 3.36 -6.60
CA TRP A 171 13.91 3.78 -7.46
C TRP A 171 12.65 4.10 -6.63
N TYR A 172 12.33 3.29 -5.60
CA TYR A 172 11.18 3.53 -4.73
C TYR A 172 11.31 4.86 -3.98
N LEU A 173 12.48 5.15 -3.39
CA LEU A 173 12.71 6.41 -2.70
C LEU A 173 12.56 7.60 -3.66
N ASP A 174 13.13 7.50 -4.86
CA ASP A 174 13.00 8.52 -5.91
C ASP A 174 11.53 8.76 -6.30
N VAL A 175 10.75 7.68 -6.43
CA VAL A 175 9.31 7.79 -6.72
C VAL A 175 8.56 8.42 -5.55
N MET A 176 8.79 7.97 -4.31
CA MET A 176 8.11 8.51 -3.12
C MET A 176 8.38 10.01 -2.93
N GLU A 177 9.61 10.44 -3.16
CA GLU A 177 9.98 11.86 -3.11
C GLU A 177 9.21 12.66 -4.16
N GLN A 178 9.10 12.14 -5.40
CA GLN A 178 8.39 12.81 -6.50
C GLN A 178 6.89 12.92 -6.28
N ILE A 179 6.26 11.93 -5.63
CA ILE A 179 4.81 11.88 -5.43
C ILE A 179 4.34 12.43 -4.08
N HIS A 180 5.28 12.83 -3.20
CA HIS A 180 4.98 13.39 -1.86
C HIS A 180 4.00 12.57 -1.02
N LEU A 181 4.10 11.25 -1.06
CA LEU A 181 3.22 10.35 -0.34
C LEU A 181 3.74 10.09 1.07
N SER A 182 2.88 10.25 2.10
CA SER A 182 3.20 9.83 3.47
C SER A 182 3.04 8.30 3.61
N THR A 183 4.08 7.61 4.08
CA THR A 183 4.12 6.13 4.08
C THR A 183 4.64 5.58 5.39
#